data_84f9b0009c39f43ec68f96da10f9dc9b
#
_entry.id   84f9b0009c39f43ec68f96da10f9dc9b
#
_cell.length_a   1.000
_cell.length_b   1.000
_cell.length_c   1.000
_cell.angle_alpha   90.00
_cell.angle_beta   90.00
_cell.angle_gamma   90.00
#
_symmetry.space_group_name_H-M   'P 1'
#
loop_
_entity.id
_entity.type
_entity.pdbx_description
1 polymer ?
#
loop_
_entity_poly.entity_id
_entity_poly.type
_entity_poly.pdbx_seq_one_letter_code
_entity_poly.pdbx_strand_id
1 'polypeptide(L)'
;MTSSVQLVRYGDLIPCKTAFIDAHTPGSDQKENFTIIGGGVSESADQHVHIKQTPGFNIGAAGQPPRCRNALHTHRTAEVFFVLSGRWRFFWGRWGTAGEVILEPGDIFNIPTGMFRGFENIGTDYGMIMAILGGDDAGGGVIWAPQVIEDAREHGLVLGDNGSLYDTKRGQTLPADISAMAVMPDFKFEKAIATSAFKTAPVAANDKPLIVTRSP
;
A
#
# COMPACT_ATOMS: atom_id res chain seq x y z
N MET A 1 -1.54 25.64 -22.18
CA MET A 1 -1.01 25.66 -20.81
C MET A 1 0.46 25.31 -20.88
N THR A 2 1.35 26.19 -20.45
CA THR A 2 2.78 25.92 -20.43
C THR A 2 3.07 24.90 -19.33
N SER A 3 3.50 23.69 -19.68
CA SER A 3 3.96 22.70 -18.73
C SER A 3 5.23 23.21 -18.06
N SER A 4 5.17 23.50 -16.76
CA SER A 4 6.36 23.86 -15.98
C SER A 4 7.06 22.58 -15.51
N VAL A 5 8.40 22.60 -15.49
CA VAL A 5 9.18 21.54 -14.85
C VAL A 5 8.89 21.58 -13.35
N GLN A 6 8.60 20.40 -12.76
CA GLN A 6 8.32 20.24 -11.33
C GLN A 6 9.40 19.36 -10.71
N LEU A 7 9.81 19.70 -9.50
CA LEU A 7 10.86 19.02 -8.76
C LEU A 7 10.43 18.86 -7.29
N VAL A 8 10.58 17.66 -6.76
CA VAL A 8 10.55 17.39 -5.32
C VAL A 8 11.90 16.79 -4.92
N ARG A 9 12.51 17.36 -3.91
CA ARG A 9 13.76 16.81 -3.37
C ARG A 9 13.44 15.81 -2.27
N TYR A 10 14.26 14.78 -2.16
CA TYR A 10 14.08 13.74 -1.13
C TYR A 10 13.97 14.32 0.29
N GLY A 11 14.80 15.33 0.61
CA GLY A 11 14.77 15.97 1.93
C GLY A 11 13.56 16.87 2.20
N ASP A 12 12.75 17.15 1.17
CA ASP A 12 11.54 17.99 1.27
C ASP A 12 10.25 17.13 1.34
N LEU A 13 10.38 15.81 1.37
CA LEU A 13 9.23 14.92 1.45
C LEU A 13 8.52 15.06 2.80
N ILE A 14 7.21 15.28 2.75
CA ILE A 14 6.33 15.43 3.93
C ILE A 14 5.58 14.11 4.14
N PRO A 15 5.80 13.42 5.27
CA PRO A 15 5.13 12.17 5.56
C PRO A 15 3.71 12.37 6.05
N CYS A 16 2.82 11.43 5.73
CA CYS A 16 1.57 11.20 6.42
C CYS A 16 1.70 9.92 7.27
N LYS A 17 1.52 10.03 8.58
CA LYS A 17 1.64 8.90 9.52
C LYS A 17 0.32 8.15 9.69
N THR A 18 -0.78 8.75 9.25
CA THR A 18 -2.13 8.20 9.33
C THR A 18 -2.75 8.04 7.93
N ALA A 19 -1.93 7.70 6.95
CA ALA A 19 -2.36 7.62 5.55
C ALA A 19 -3.37 6.49 5.30
N PHE A 20 -3.32 5.43 6.09
CA PHE A 20 -4.05 4.19 5.86
C PHE A 20 -4.67 3.62 7.13
N ILE A 21 -5.69 2.80 6.94
CA ILE A 21 -6.50 2.19 8.00
C ILE A 21 -5.67 1.41 9.06
N ASP A 22 -4.52 0.86 8.69
CA ASP A 22 -3.66 0.10 9.61
C ASP A 22 -2.68 0.97 10.42
N ALA A 23 -2.80 2.31 10.34
CA ALA A 23 -1.85 3.24 10.97
C ALA A 23 -1.84 3.22 12.50
N HIS A 24 -2.86 2.68 13.16
CA HIS A 24 -2.90 2.49 14.61
C HIS A 24 -2.71 1.03 15.04
N THR A 25 -2.60 0.11 14.08
CA THR A 25 -2.41 -1.31 14.37
C THR A 25 -0.96 -1.55 14.79
N PRO A 26 -0.71 -2.30 15.89
CA PRO A 26 0.64 -2.60 16.34
C PRO A 26 1.53 -3.20 15.26
N GLY A 27 2.72 -2.63 15.07
CA GLY A 27 3.64 -2.99 14.02
C GLY A 27 3.41 -2.29 12.68
N SER A 28 2.33 -1.49 12.55
CA SER A 28 2.11 -0.60 11.40
C SER A 28 2.03 0.89 11.81
N ASP A 29 2.05 1.16 13.10
CA ASP A 29 1.82 2.45 13.74
C ASP A 29 3.00 3.45 13.64
N GLN A 30 4.13 3.03 13.08
CA GLN A 30 5.31 3.87 12.90
C GLN A 30 5.66 4.12 11.44
N LYS A 31 4.81 3.70 10.52
CA LYS A 31 5.06 3.91 9.10
C LYS A 31 4.82 5.36 8.67
N GLU A 32 5.56 5.78 7.68
CA GLU A 32 5.45 7.06 7.01
C GLU A 32 5.11 6.83 5.55
N ASN A 33 4.05 7.51 5.06
CA ASN A 33 3.63 7.42 3.67
C ASN A 33 3.77 8.77 2.99
N PHE A 34 4.28 8.75 1.78
CA PHE A 34 4.53 9.94 0.99
C PHE A 34 3.76 9.84 -0.32
N THR A 35 2.99 10.86 -0.67
CA THR A 35 2.38 11.01 -1.99
C THR A 35 3.22 12.02 -2.78
N ILE A 36 3.97 11.51 -3.75
CA ILE A 36 5.00 12.31 -4.44
C ILE A 36 4.44 12.88 -5.74
N ILE A 37 3.89 12.02 -6.61
CA ILE A 37 3.27 12.44 -7.88
C ILE A 37 1.86 11.87 -7.95
N GLY A 38 0.89 12.72 -8.26
CA GLY A 38 -0.53 12.36 -8.32
C GLY A 38 -1.19 12.25 -6.95
N GLY A 39 -2.49 11.98 -6.93
CA GLY A 39 -3.28 11.88 -5.70
C GLY A 39 -2.95 10.66 -4.83
N GLY A 40 -2.33 9.65 -5.41
CA GLY A 40 -2.00 8.41 -4.70
C GLY A 40 -3.24 7.63 -4.23
N VAL A 41 -3.06 6.80 -3.21
CA VAL A 41 -4.07 5.90 -2.66
C VAL A 41 -4.38 6.14 -1.17
N SER A 42 -3.90 7.26 -0.61
CA SER A 42 -4.12 7.57 0.80
C SER A 42 -5.60 7.75 1.12
N GLU A 43 -6.01 7.22 2.27
CA GLU A 43 -7.37 7.31 2.82
C GLU A 43 -7.53 8.52 3.76
N SER A 44 -6.41 9.20 4.07
CA SER A 44 -6.37 10.34 4.99
C SER A 44 -6.52 11.66 4.26
N ALA A 45 -7.38 12.52 4.80
CA ALA A 45 -7.50 13.91 4.35
C ALA A 45 -6.25 14.75 4.64
N ASP A 46 -5.41 14.32 5.59
CA ASP A 46 -4.17 15.01 5.99
C ASP A 46 -3.00 14.72 5.06
N GLN A 47 -3.19 13.89 4.01
CA GLN A 47 -2.13 13.53 3.09
C GLN A 47 -1.67 14.73 2.26
N HIS A 48 -0.39 15.09 2.41
CA HIS A 48 0.24 16.05 1.51
C HIS A 48 0.55 15.45 0.15
N VAL A 49 0.14 16.13 -0.92
CA VAL A 49 0.47 15.77 -2.31
C VAL A 49 1.48 16.76 -2.86
N HIS A 50 2.71 16.31 -3.17
CA HIS A 50 3.80 17.19 -3.58
C HIS A 50 3.62 17.71 -5.02
N ILE A 51 3.37 16.82 -5.97
CA ILE A 51 3.10 17.15 -7.38
C ILE A 51 1.72 16.59 -7.72
N LYS A 52 0.73 17.47 -7.88
CA LYS A 52 -0.67 17.07 -8.11
C LYS A 52 -0.94 16.52 -9.51
N GLN A 53 -0.15 16.93 -10.49
CA GLN A 53 -0.30 16.48 -11.88
C GLN A 53 0.25 15.08 -12.04
N THR A 54 -0.43 14.25 -12.84
CA THR A 54 0.02 12.88 -13.14
C THR A 54 0.40 12.77 -14.61
N PRO A 55 1.47 12.03 -14.93
CA PRO A 55 1.84 11.69 -16.31
C PRO A 55 1.31 10.30 -16.74
N GLY A 56 0.16 9.85 -16.20
CA GLY A 56 -0.40 8.53 -16.45
C GLY A 56 -0.01 7.47 -15.41
N PHE A 57 0.62 7.88 -14.31
CA PHE A 57 0.96 7.04 -13.16
C PHE A 57 1.10 7.89 -11.90
N ASN A 58 0.96 7.25 -10.75
CA ASN A 58 1.21 7.87 -9.46
C ASN A 58 2.51 7.35 -8.86
N ILE A 59 3.21 8.19 -8.11
CA ILE A 59 4.39 7.80 -7.33
C ILE A 59 4.14 8.12 -5.87
N GLY A 60 4.25 7.09 -5.04
CA GLY A 60 4.30 7.20 -3.59
C GLY A 60 5.58 6.58 -3.04
N ALA A 61 5.77 6.71 -1.73
CA ALA A 61 6.81 5.99 -1.02
C ALA A 61 6.32 5.58 0.37
N ALA A 62 6.86 4.49 0.89
CA ALA A 62 6.69 4.06 2.26
C ALA A 62 8.05 4.07 2.96
N GLY A 63 8.12 4.82 4.06
CA GLY A 63 9.26 4.86 4.97
C GLY A 63 8.89 4.15 6.26
N GLN A 64 9.74 3.23 6.73
CA GLN A 64 9.43 2.41 7.90
C GLN A 64 10.68 2.16 8.74
N PRO A 65 10.59 2.30 10.08
CA PRO A 65 11.62 1.79 10.97
C PRO A 65 11.67 0.25 10.94
N PRO A 66 12.68 -0.37 11.57
CA PRO A 66 12.77 -1.82 11.70
C PRO A 66 11.50 -2.44 12.29
N ARG A 67 11.07 -3.57 11.75
CA ARG A 67 9.87 -4.35 12.15
C ARG A 67 8.53 -3.64 11.91
N CYS A 68 8.54 -2.49 11.27
CA CYS A 68 7.31 -1.85 10.83
C CYS A 68 6.85 -2.45 9.51
N ARG A 69 5.52 -2.63 9.37
CA ARG A 69 4.91 -3.31 8.23
C ARG A 69 3.76 -2.51 7.62
N ASN A 70 3.47 -2.79 6.38
CA ASN A 70 2.19 -2.48 5.73
C ASN A 70 1.34 -3.74 5.67
N ALA A 71 0.09 -3.65 6.11
CA ALA A 71 -0.80 -4.80 6.21
C ALA A 71 -1.24 -5.34 4.83
N LEU A 72 -1.86 -6.52 4.81
CA LEU A 72 -2.31 -7.18 3.59
C LEU A 72 -3.38 -6.37 2.87
N HIS A 73 -3.07 -5.99 1.64
CA HIS A 73 -3.93 -5.19 0.77
C HIS A 73 -3.68 -5.51 -0.70
N THR A 74 -4.57 -5.04 -1.56
CA THR A 74 -4.40 -5.09 -3.00
C THR A 74 -4.89 -3.80 -3.66
N HIS A 75 -4.53 -3.59 -4.91
CA HIS A 75 -5.01 -2.52 -5.78
C HIS A 75 -5.66 -3.06 -7.04
N ARG A 76 -6.50 -2.26 -7.67
CA ARG A 76 -7.07 -2.55 -9.00
C ARG A 76 -6.12 -2.20 -10.13
N THR A 77 -5.09 -1.43 -9.83
CA THR A 77 -4.07 -1.00 -10.78
C THR A 77 -2.77 -1.79 -10.59
N ALA A 78 -1.91 -1.77 -11.59
CA ALA A 78 -0.56 -2.32 -11.49
C ALA A 78 0.26 -1.54 -10.48
N GLU A 79 1.14 -2.22 -9.75
CA GLU A 79 2.05 -1.61 -8.81
C GLU A 79 3.44 -2.23 -8.92
N VAL A 80 4.43 -1.35 -8.97
CA VAL A 80 5.83 -1.72 -8.98
C VAL A 80 6.53 -1.04 -7.80
N PHE A 81 7.29 -1.80 -7.05
CA PHE A 81 8.13 -1.29 -5.98
C PHE A 81 9.59 -1.20 -6.42
N PHE A 82 10.25 -0.16 -5.97
CA PHE A 82 11.68 0.04 -6.08
C PHE A 82 12.26 0.28 -4.68
N VAL A 83 13.21 -0.55 -4.25
CA VAL A 83 13.84 -0.43 -2.95
C VAL A 83 14.90 0.66 -2.99
N LEU A 84 14.68 1.76 -2.26
CA LEU A 84 15.63 2.86 -2.13
C LEU A 84 16.65 2.60 -1.04
N SER A 85 16.20 2.11 0.12
CA SER A 85 17.04 1.77 1.27
C SER A 85 16.35 0.75 2.18
N GLY A 86 17.12 0.13 3.08
CA GLY A 86 16.60 -0.88 4.01
C GLY A 86 16.58 -2.28 3.39
N ARG A 87 16.11 -3.24 4.18
CA ARG A 87 15.93 -4.64 3.78
C ARG A 87 14.48 -5.01 3.98
N TRP A 88 13.82 -5.50 2.94
CA TRP A 88 12.37 -5.62 2.92
C TRP A 88 11.93 -7.05 2.67
N ARG A 89 10.98 -7.51 3.47
CA ARG A 89 10.23 -8.73 3.24
C ARG A 89 8.88 -8.37 2.63
N PHE A 90 8.60 -8.84 1.43
CA PHE A 90 7.27 -8.85 0.85
C PHE A 90 6.65 -10.22 1.03
N PHE A 91 5.40 -10.27 1.40
CA PHE A 91 4.65 -11.50 1.62
C PHE A 91 3.24 -11.37 1.04
N TRP A 92 2.66 -12.47 0.59
CA TRP A 92 1.37 -12.46 -0.11
C TRP A 92 0.47 -13.63 0.19
N GLY A 93 -0.81 -13.56 -0.33
CA GLY A 93 -1.90 -14.52 -0.15
C GLY A 93 -2.88 -14.12 0.92
N ARG A 94 -3.90 -14.96 1.14
CA ARG A 94 -5.03 -14.69 2.06
C ARG A 94 -4.55 -14.30 3.47
N TRP A 95 -3.53 -15.00 3.97
CA TRP A 95 -2.97 -14.81 5.30
C TRP A 95 -1.52 -14.31 5.28
N GLY A 96 -1.01 -13.94 4.09
CA GLY A 96 0.40 -13.57 3.93
C GLY A 96 1.37 -14.74 3.97
N THR A 97 0.88 -15.97 3.78
CA THR A 97 1.67 -17.20 3.90
C THR A 97 1.80 -18.00 2.60
N ALA A 98 1.25 -17.50 1.50
CA ALA A 98 1.34 -18.18 0.21
C ALA A 98 2.73 -18.06 -0.45
N GLY A 99 3.52 -17.07 -0.03
CA GLY A 99 4.91 -16.90 -0.45
C GLY A 99 5.47 -15.59 0.08
N GLU A 100 6.77 -15.47 0.01
CA GLU A 100 7.50 -14.26 0.39
C GLU A 100 8.78 -14.10 -0.43
N VAL A 101 9.32 -12.88 -0.43
CA VAL A 101 10.60 -12.55 -1.02
C VAL A 101 11.29 -11.48 -0.19
N ILE A 102 12.60 -11.53 -0.12
CA ILE A 102 13.43 -10.51 0.52
C ILE A 102 14.09 -9.67 -0.56
N LEU A 103 14.00 -8.36 -0.44
CA LEU A 103 14.52 -7.38 -1.37
C LEU A 103 15.54 -6.47 -0.69
N GLU A 104 16.54 -6.08 -1.46
CA GLU A 104 17.65 -5.21 -1.06
C GLU A 104 17.64 -3.90 -1.87
N PRO A 105 18.37 -2.85 -1.47
CA PRO A 105 18.43 -1.60 -2.21
C PRO A 105 18.80 -1.77 -3.69
N GLY A 106 17.96 -1.22 -4.56
CA GLY A 106 18.07 -1.32 -6.02
C GLY A 106 17.25 -2.44 -6.65
N ASP A 107 16.64 -3.32 -5.85
CA ASP A 107 15.72 -4.33 -6.38
C ASP A 107 14.41 -3.70 -6.84
N ILE A 108 13.83 -4.28 -7.89
CA ILE A 108 12.53 -3.90 -8.43
C ILE A 108 11.59 -5.10 -8.31
N PHE A 109 10.40 -4.84 -7.79
CA PHE A 109 9.39 -5.87 -7.54
C PHE A 109 8.05 -5.48 -8.15
N ASN A 110 7.61 -6.22 -9.16
CA ASN A 110 6.30 -6.05 -9.78
C ASN A 110 5.30 -6.99 -9.12
N ILE A 111 4.23 -6.42 -8.58
CA ILE A 111 3.12 -7.17 -7.99
C ILE A 111 1.98 -7.26 -9.00
N PRO A 112 1.54 -8.48 -9.33
CA PRO A 112 0.36 -8.64 -10.17
C PRO A 112 -0.89 -8.02 -9.54
N THR A 113 -1.67 -7.34 -10.37
CA THR A 113 -2.95 -6.73 -9.97
C THR A 113 -3.87 -7.76 -9.32
N GLY A 114 -4.49 -7.39 -8.20
CA GLY A 114 -5.40 -8.25 -7.45
C GLY A 114 -4.72 -9.20 -6.45
N MET A 115 -3.38 -9.25 -6.41
CA MET A 115 -2.66 -10.00 -5.37
C MET A 115 -2.70 -9.25 -4.04
N PHE A 116 -3.21 -9.91 -3.00
CA PHE A 116 -3.08 -9.41 -1.63
C PHE A 116 -1.64 -9.61 -1.16
N ARG A 117 -1.00 -8.51 -0.78
CA ARG A 117 0.38 -8.49 -0.30
C ARG A 117 0.52 -7.51 0.86
N GLY A 118 1.52 -7.76 1.65
CA GLY A 118 2.06 -6.84 2.65
C GLY A 118 3.57 -6.78 2.53
N PHE A 119 4.18 -5.84 3.24
CA PHE A 119 5.62 -5.72 3.30
C PHE A 119 6.07 -5.21 4.66
N GLU A 120 7.29 -5.52 5.04
CA GLU A 120 7.89 -5.22 6.33
C GLU A 120 9.34 -4.84 6.16
N ASN A 121 9.79 -3.79 6.85
CA ASN A 121 11.22 -3.53 6.96
C ASN A 121 11.84 -4.50 7.97
N ILE A 122 12.61 -5.46 7.49
CA ILE A 122 13.34 -6.45 8.30
C ILE A 122 14.81 -6.07 8.51
N GLY A 123 15.21 -4.89 8.06
CA GLY A 123 16.54 -4.32 8.31
C GLY A 123 16.73 -3.83 9.74
N THR A 124 17.88 -3.24 10.00
CA THR A 124 18.26 -2.66 11.31
C THR A 124 18.02 -1.16 11.39
N ASP A 125 17.82 -0.52 10.25
CA ASP A 125 17.70 0.93 10.12
C ASP A 125 16.38 1.30 9.43
N TYR A 126 16.07 2.59 9.44
CA TYR A 126 14.93 3.12 8.67
C TYR A 126 15.12 2.83 7.18
N GLY A 127 14.14 2.18 6.59
CA GLY A 127 14.13 1.85 5.16
C GLY A 127 13.07 2.64 4.40
N MET A 128 13.30 2.81 3.09
CA MET A 128 12.35 3.44 2.19
C MET A 128 12.22 2.65 0.89
N ILE A 129 10.96 2.44 0.49
CA ILE A 129 10.60 1.90 -0.82
C ILE A 129 9.75 2.91 -1.57
N MET A 130 9.93 2.98 -2.88
CA MET A 130 9.09 3.76 -3.78
C MET A 130 8.06 2.83 -4.43
N ALA A 131 6.81 3.27 -4.48
CA ALA A 131 5.72 2.59 -5.17
C ALA A 131 5.28 3.40 -6.40
N ILE A 132 5.17 2.73 -7.53
CA ILE A 132 4.67 3.30 -8.79
C ILE A 132 3.36 2.59 -9.11
N LEU A 133 2.25 3.34 -9.14
CA LEU A 133 0.93 2.82 -9.45
C LEU A 133 0.48 3.32 -10.82
N GLY A 134 -0.02 2.43 -11.65
CA GLY A 134 -0.52 2.78 -12.98
C GLY A 134 -1.81 3.60 -12.92
N GLY A 135 -2.04 4.45 -13.94
CA GLY A 135 -3.21 5.29 -14.04
C GLY A 135 -3.14 6.61 -13.26
N ASP A 136 -4.04 7.53 -13.59
CA ASP A 136 -4.05 8.87 -13.00
C ASP A 136 -4.72 8.90 -11.63
N ASP A 137 -5.68 8.00 -11.38
CA ASP A 137 -6.46 7.90 -10.15
C ASP A 137 -5.99 6.78 -9.19
N ALA A 138 -4.83 6.16 -9.49
CA ALA A 138 -4.31 5.02 -8.75
C ALA A 138 -5.32 3.85 -8.55
N GLY A 139 -6.27 3.70 -9.49
CA GLY A 139 -7.20 2.57 -9.54
C GLY A 139 -8.25 2.53 -8.44
N GLY A 140 -8.59 3.68 -7.85
CA GLY A 140 -9.70 3.80 -6.89
C GLY A 140 -9.35 3.30 -5.48
N GLY A 141 -8.09 3.44 -5.07
CA GLY A 141 -7.68 3.25 -3.68
C GLY A 141 -7.17 1.85 -3.31
N VAL A 142 -7.25 1.55 -2.03
CA VAL A 142 -6.76 0.31 -1.42
C VAL A 142 -7.91 -0.63 -1.12
N ILE A 143 -7.73 -1.91 -1.40
CA ILE A 143 -8.64 -2.99 -0.96
C ILE A 143 -7.91 -3.78 0.12
N TRP A 144 -8.41 -3.71 1.34
CA TRP A 144 -7.82 -4.34 2.51
C TRP A 144 -8.31 -5.79 2.69
N ALA A 145 -7.44 -6.63 3.20
CA ALA A 145 -7.85 -7.95 3.64
C ALA A 145 -8.83 -7.83 4.83
N PRO A 146 -9.83 -8.74 4.97
CA PRO A 146 -10.87 -8.65 6.00
C PRO A 146 -10.34 -8.40 7.40
N GLN A 147 -9.34 -9.17 7.82
CA GLN A 147 -8.73 -9.04 9.16
C GLN A 147 -8.09 -7.67 9.41
N VAL A 148 -7.61 -6.99 8.37
CA VAL A 148 -7.00 -5.66 8.52
C VAL A 148 -8.06 -4.61 8.88
N ILE A 149 -9.25 -4.71 8.28
CA ILE A 149 -10.37 -3.82 8.59
C ILE A 149 -10.86 -4.04 10.03
N GLU A 150 -10.92 -5.30 10.49
CA GLU A 150 -11.31 -5.66 11.85
C GLU A 150 -10.28 -5.16 12.86
N ASP A 151 -9.01 -5.48 12.66
CA ASP A 151 -7.90 -5.01 13.50
C ASP A 151 -7.86 -3.48 13.63
N ALA A 152 -8.09 -2.76 12.52
CA ALA A 152 -8.10 -1.31 12.52
C ALA A 152 -9.21 -0.73 13.39
N ARG A 153 -10.41 -1.30 13.35
CA ARG A 153 -11.55 -0.88 14.18
C ARG A 153 -11.25 -1.06 15.66
N GLU A 154 -10.64 -2.18 16.04
CA GLU A 154 -10.21 -2.44 17.41
C GLU A 154 -9.18 -1.43 17.89
N HIS A 155 -8.38 -0.87 16.94
CA HIS A 155 -7.37 0.14 17.23
C HIS A 155 -7.83 1.59 16.98
N GLY A 156 -9.13 1.78 16.72
CA GLY A 156 -9.78 3.10 16.66
C GLY A 156 -9.71 3.79 15.30
N LEU A 157 -9.38 3.08 14.23
CA LEU A 157 -9.50 3.60 12.87
C LEU A 157 -10.66 2.92 12.14
N VAL A 158 -11.55 3.72 11.55
CA VAL A 158 -12.71 3.24 10.81
C VAL A 158 -12.65 3.80 9.39
N LEU A 159 -12.65 2.91 8.40
CA LEU A 159 -12.79 3.28 7.01
C LEU A 159 -14.27 3.41 6.67
N GLY A 160 -14.69 4.55 6.15
CA GLY A 160 -16.04 4.74 5.62
C GLY A 160 -16.21 4.13 4.23
N ASP A 161 -17.43 3.83 3.84
CA ASP A 161 -17.78 3.34 2.50
C ASP A 161 -17.51 4.38 1.40
N ASN A 162 -17.32 5.63 1.80
CA ASN A 162 -16.83 6.72 0.95
C ASN A 162 -15.30 6.72 0.73
N GLY A 163 -14.56 5.75 1.30
CA GLY A 163 -13.11 5.64 1.20
C GLY A 163 -12.32 6.58 2.12
N SER A 164 -12.98 7.32 3.00
CA SER A 164 -12.34 8.22 3.97
C SER A 164 -12.09 7.54 5.30
N LEU A 165 -10.98 7.90 5.95
CA LEU A 165 -10.58 7.37 7.23
C LEU A 165 -11.08 8.28 8.37
N TYR A 166 -11.62 7.67 9.43
CA TYR A 166 -12.11 8.31 10.64
C TYR A 166 -11.37 7.80 11.86
N ASP A 167 -10.72 8.72 12.59
CA ASP A 167 -9.95 8.40 13.79
C ASP A 167 -10.81 8.63 15.06
N THR A 168 -11.34 7.54 15.60
CA THR A 168 -12.18 7.58 16.80
C THR A 168 -11.39 7.97 18.06
N LYS A 169 -10.08 7.74 18.09
CA LYS A 169 -9.21 8.17 19.18
C LYS A 169 -9.02 9.68 19.21
N ARG A 170 -9.21 10.34 18.06
CA ARG A 170 -9.24 11.80 17.95
C ARG A 170 -10.67 12.38 18.07
N GLY A 171 -11.66 11.54 18.42
CA GLY A 171 -13.05 11.97 18.55
C GLY A 171 -13.79 12.14 17.22
N GLN A 172 -13.22 11.66 16.11
CA GLN A 172 -13.92 11.68 14.83
C GLN A 172 -15.02 10.60 14.82
N THR A 173 -16.15 10.93 14.23
CA THR A 173 -17.27 10.01 14.03
C THR A 173 -17.64 9.97 12.57
N LEU A 174 -18.20 8.84 12.10
CA LEU A 174 -18.73 8.76 10.76
C LEU A 174 -19.94 9.73 10.65
N PRO A 175 -20.04 10.51 9.55
CA PRO A 175 -21.25 11.23 9.20
C PRO A 175 -22.47 10.31 9.16
N ALA A 176 -23.67 10.86 9.37
CA ALA A 176 -24.90 10.05 9.45
C ALA A 176 -25.25 9.32 8.14
N ASP A 177 -24.75 9.81 7.02
CA ASP A 177 -24.93 9.27 5.67
C ASP A 177 -23.79 8.33 5.22
N ILE A 178 -22.75 8.14 6.06
CA ILE A 178 -21.62 7.29 5.77
C ILE A 178 -21.63 6.06 6.67
N SER A 179 -21.57 4.88 6.06
CA SER A 179 -21.46 3.62 6.78
C SER A 179 -20.00 3.19 6.90
N ALA A 180 -19.67 2.44 7.96
CA ALA A 180 -18.36 1.80 8.02
C ALA A 180 -18.22 0.81 6.86
N MET A 181 -17.04 0.81 6.22
CA MET A 181 -16.71 -0.12 5.14
C MET A 181 -17.01 -1.55 5.57
N ALA A 182 -17.82 -2.25 4.77
CA ALA A 182 -18.18 -3.63 5.07
C ALA A 182 -16.94 -4.54 4.94
N VAL A 183 -16.77 -5.40 5.91
CA VAL A 183 -15.75 -6.47 5.84
C VAL A 183 -16.19 -7.49 4.79
N MET A 184 -15.31 -7.79 3.85
CA MET A 184 -15.58 -8.79 2.82
C MET A 184 -15.65 -10.17 3.47
N PRO A 185 -16.77 -10.91 3.34
CA PRO A 185 -16.84 -12.29 3.81
C PRO A 185 -15.76 -13.18 3.18
N ASP A 186 -15.26 -14.15 3.93
CA ASP A 186 -14.14 -15.01 3.50
C ASP A 186 -14.37 -15.67 2.14
N PHE A 187 -15.57 -16.19 1.88
CA PHE A 187 -15.86 -16.81 0.58
C PHE A 187 -15.78 -15.83 -0.59
N LYS A 188 -16.08 -14.53 -0.38
CA LYS A 188 -15.92 -13.48 -1.40
C LYS A 188 -14.46 -13.12 -1.58
N PHE A 189 -13.71 -13.10 -0.47
CA PHE A 189 -12.27 -12.86 -0.49
C PHE A 189 -11.54 -13.97 -1.24
N GLU A 190 -11.81 -15.22 -0.93
CA GLU A 190 -11.24 -16.38 -1.62
C GLU A 190 -11.62 -16.39 -3.10
N LYS A 191 -12.86 -16.04 -3.45
CA LYS A 191 -13.29 -15.91 -4.84
C LYS A 191 -12.57 -14.77 -5.55
N ALA A 192 -12.35 -13.64 -4.88
CA ALA A 192 -11.60 -12.50 -5.42
C ALA A 192 -10.13 -12.87 -5.70
N ILE A 193 -9.49 -13.58 -4.78
CA ILE A 193 -8.14 -14.14 -5.01
C ILE A 193 -8.18 -15.16 -6.17
N ALA A 194 -9.21 -15.97 -6.21
CA ALA A 194 -9.38 -17.01 -7.21
C ALA A 194 -9.53 -16.48 -8.64
N THR A 195 -10.13 -15.33 -8.80
CA THR A 195 -10.31 -14.64 -10.10
C THR A 195 -9.17 -13.70 -10.45
N SER A 196 -8.24 -13.46 -9.53
CA SER A 196 -7.02 -12.70 -9.83
C SER A 196 -6.14 -13.49 -10.82
N ALA A 197 -5.28 -12.80 -11.55
CA ALA A 197 -4.45 -13.34 -12.63
C ALA A 197 -3.59 -14.57 -12.24
N PHE A 198 -3.54 -14.90 -10.94
CA PHE A 198 -2.85 -16.05 -10.41
C PHE A 198 -3.50 -17.40 -10.66
N LYS A 199 -4.77 -17.44 -11.06
CA LYS A 199 -5.52 -18.69 -11.20
C LYS A 199 -5.62 -19.24 -12.61
N THR A 200 -5.16 -18.55 -13.60
CA THR A 200 -5.46 -18.90 -14.99
C THR A 200 -4.40 -19.71 -15.71
N ALA A 201 -3.29 -19.99 -15.05
CA ALA A 201 -2.35 -21.00 -15.54
C ALA A 201 -1.90 -21.91 -14.39
N PRO A 202 -1.63 -23.18 -14.63
CA PRO A 202 -0.77 -23.92 -13.71
C PRO A 202 0.46 -23.06 -13.52
N VAL A 203 0.82 -22.77 -12.26
CA VAL A 203 1.97 -21.95 -11.91
C VAL A 203 3.18 -22.55 -12.63
N ALA A 204 3.37 -22.13 -13.87
CA ALA A 204 4.66 -22.29 -14.49
C ALA A 204 5.64 -21.56 -13.57
N ALA A 205 6.84 -22.01 -13.47
CA ALA A 205 7.87 -21.39 -12.64
C ALA A 205 8.06 -19.88 -12.91
N ASN A 206 7.35 -19.35 -13.88
CA ASN A 206 7.31 -17.98 -14.37
C ASN A 206 6.18 -17.11 -13.79
N ASP A 207 5.20 -17.67 -13.05
CA ASP A 207 4.12 -16.90 -12.42
C ASP A 207 4.51 -16.31 -11.07
N LYS A 208 5.81 -16.29 -10.79
CA LYS A 208 6.35 -15.53 -9.66
C LYS A 208 6.35 -14.04 -10.03
N PRO A 209 6.17 -13.15 -9.04
CA PRO A 209 6.39 -11.72 -9.25
C PRO A 209 7.72 -11.48 -9.96
N LEU A 210 7.73 -10.55 -10.91
CA LEU A 210 8.98 -10.17 -11.56
C LEU A 210 9.86 -9.45 -10.54
N ILE A 211 11.01 -10.04 -10.25
CA ILE A 211 12.03 -9.49 -9.38
C ILE A 211 13.26 -9.23 -10.24
N VAL A 212 13.72 -8.00 -10.21
CA VAL A 212 15.00 -7.64 -10.80
C VAL A 212 15.95 -7.32 -9.64
N THR A 213 16.89 -8.22 -9.40
CA THR A 213 17.90 -8.06 -8.35
C THR A 213 19.24 -7.71 -8.98
N ARG A 214 20.08 -7.02 -8.24
CA ARG A 214 21.48 -6.83 -8.67
C ARG A 214 22.21 -8.17 -8.55
N SER A 215 22.96 -8.51 -9.56
CA SER A 215 23.99 -9.53 -9.42
C SER A 215 25.03 -9.06 -8.42
N PRO A 216 25.57 -9.96 -7.58
CA PRO A 216 26.61 -9.61 -6.60
C PRO A 216 27.86 -9.06 -7.26
#